data_50f98992cdd9fb2d2620f6b8ced4d592
#
_entry.id   50f98992cdd9fb2d2620f6b8ced4d592
#
_cell.length_a   1.000
_cell.length_b   1.000
_cell.length_c   1.000
_cell.angle_alpha   90.00
_cell.angle_beta   90.00
_cell.angle_gamma   90.00
#
_symmetry.space_group_name_H-M   'P 1'
#
loop_
_entity.id
_entity.type
_entity.pdbx_description
1 polymer ?
#
loop_
_entity_poly.entity_id
_entity_poly.type
_entity_poly.pdbx_seq_one_letter_code
_entity_poly.pdbx_strand_id
1 'polypeptide(L)'
;HQQQNGTTEPLVPLGTTGRLRVDGQVGDWQVVGYLERCDVPAPGSDDEVTFWREYLLYHRQRGFAFLVDAEDGWSVVRPITGVPAKRARGGVLLRDIKYRLTYSYQAQTTHVLGEFYWRVKAGQRDQVSDYVGEGTHHHRRLSCEASGGEITWSQGQTLTADEVMKAFGLTDRAKASFERDVKPLSSLSDLGSRVGVWVYLGIALVVVLFALKACDDDCDQVRDRFGQASVEYQQCRSSSGGSSGYRGGSYGGFNSGGFHK
;
A
#
# COMPACT_ATOMS: atom_id res chain seq x y z
N HIS A 1 17.49 17.17 9.88
CA HIS A 1 16.88 15.95 10.39
C HIS A 1 18.00 15.09 10.94
N GLN A 2 18.05 14.90 12.25
CA GLN A 2 18.98 13.98 12.89
C GLN A 2 18.53 12.56 12.55
N GLN A 3 19.31 11.88 11.71
CA GLN A 3 19.32 10.43 11.68
C GLN A 3 19.67 9.96 13.09
N GLN A 4 18.68 9.45 13.79
CA GLN A 4 18.93 8.66 14.98
C GLN A 4 19.58 7.35 14.50
N ASN A 5 20.88 7.28 14.56
CA ASN A 5 21.58 6.03 14.59
C ASN A 5 21.06 5.26 15.81
N GLY A 6 20.14 4.31 15.57
CA GLY A 6 19.34 3.69 16.58
C GLY A 6 20.19 2.82 17.50
N THR A 7 20.23 3.24 18.74
CA THR A 7 20.32 2.34 19.89
C THR A 7 19.05 2.54 20.69
N THR A 8 17.91 2.31 20.05
CA THR A 8 16.63 2.34 20.77
C THR A 8 16.50 0.99 21.45
N GLU A 9 16.32 1.00 22.75
CA GLU A 9 15.98 -0.20 23.51
C GLU A 9 14.73 -0.86 22.88
N PRO A 10 14.74 -2.20 22.66
CA PRO A 10 13.60 -2.90 22.08
C PRO A 10 12.32 -2.65 22.88
N LEU A 11 11.22 -2.28 22.22
CA LEU A 11 9.92 -2.06 22.87
C LEU A 11 9.43 -3.31 23.59
N VAL A 12 9.72 -4.50 23.04
CA VAL A 12 9.52 -5.80 23.68
C VAL A 12 10.89 -6.32 24.07
N PRO A 13 11.26 -6.33 25.37
CA PRO A 13 12.59 -6.72 25.80
C PRO A 13 12.95 -8.18 25.46
N LEU A 14 14.23 -8.44 25.18
CA LEU A 14 14.73 -9.81 25.02
C LEU A 14 14.45 -10.65 26.26
N GLY A 15 14.15 -11.94 26.05
CA GLY A 15 13.78 -12.87 27.11
C GLY A 15 12.31 -12.81 27.54
N THR A 16 11.58 -11.75 27.16
CA THR A 16 10.13 -11.65 27.47
C THR A 16 9.37 -12.76 26.75
N THR A 17 8.45 -13.40 27.46
CA THR A 17 7.53 -14.40 26.90
C THR A 17 6.15 -13.80 26.74
N GLY A 18 5.58 -13.95 25.55
CA GLY A 18 4.26 -13.45 25.22
C GLY A 18 3.34 -14.50 24.63
N ARG A 19 2.04 -14.42 24.93
CA ARG A 19 1.05 -15.36 24.44
C ARG A 19 0.41 -14.85 23.14
N LEU A 20 0.93 -15.33 22.01
CA LEU A 20 0.51 -14.91 20.67
C LEU A 20 -0.18 -16.00 19.89
N ARG A 21 -1.09 -15.61 18.99
CA ARG A 21 -1.66 -16.48 17.97
C ARG A 21 -0.81 -16.40 16.70
N VAL A 22 -0.15 -17.50 16.36
CA VAL A 22 0.67 -17.63 15.14
C VAL A 22 0.13 -18.81 14.34
N ASP A 23 -0.14 -18.62 13.05
CA ASP A 23 -0.78 -19.61 12.15
C ASP A 23 -2.08 -20.22 12.74
N GLY A 24 -2.92 -19.37 13.32
CA GLY A 24 -4.21 -19.76 13.89
C GLY A 24 -4.12 -20.44 15.27
N GLN A 25 -2.92 -20.74 15.78
CA GLN A 25 -2.70 -21.41 17.04
C GLN A 25 -2.09 -20.49 18.09
N VAL A 26 -2.67 -20.49 19.29
CA VAL A 26 -2.14 -19.73 20.43
C VAL A 26 -0.95 -20.48 21.06
N GLY A 27 0.10 -19.77 21.43
CA GLY A 27 1.29 -20.32 22.08
C GLY A 27 2.09 -19.27 22.83
N ASP A 28 2.97 -19.73 23.73
CA ASP A 28 3.87 -18.88 24.50
C ASP A 28 5.18 -18.74 23.72
N TRP A 29 5.44 -17.52 23.26
CA TRP A 29 6.58 -17.17 22.42
C TRP A 29 7.58 -16.30 23.19
N GLN A 30 8.84 -16.69 23.21
CA GLN A 30 9.89 -15.92 23.82
C GLN A 30 10.64 -15.08 22.79
N VAL A 31 10.89 -13.82 23.10
CA VAL A 31 11.75 -12.94 22.28
C VAL A 31 13.21 -13.33 22.53
N VAL A 32 13.89 -13.85 21.50
CA VAL A 32 15.28 -14.30 21.60
C VAL A 32 16.26 -13.44 20.81
N GLY A 33 15.78 -12.70 19.80
CA GLY A 33 16.60 -11.82 18.98
C GLY A 33 15.83 -10.57 18.56
N TYR A 34 16.58 -9.55 18.16
CA TYR A 34 16.06 -8.26 17.72
C TYR A 34 16.92 -7.70 16.60
N LEU A 35 16.28 -7.23 15.54
CA LEU A 35 16.90 -6.56 14.40
C LEU A 35 16.28 -5.18 14.20
N GLU A 36 17.11 -4.21 13.85
CA GLU A 36 16.64 -3.00 13.17
C GLU A 36 17.07 -3.07 11.71
N ARG A 37 16.14 -2.73 10.83
CA ARG A 37 16.38 -2.70 9.39
C ARG A 37 15.87 -1.40 8.79
N CYS A 38 16.40 -1.06 7.64
CA CYS A 38 15.89 0.03 6.82
C CYS A 38 15.85 -0.39 5.35
N ASP A 39 15.05 0.30 4.56
CA ASP A 39 15.16 0.22 3.12
C ASP A 39 16.39 1.02 2.64
N VAL A 40 16.89 0.66 1.49
CA VAL A 40 17.98 1.36 0.81
C VAL A 40 17.41 1.99 -0.45
N PRO A 41 17.13 3.31 -0.45
CA PRO A 41 16.64 4.00 -1.62
C PRO A 41 17.58 3.84 -2.83
N ALA A 42 17.01 3.90 -4.02
CA ALA A 42 17.81 3.87 -5.25
C ALA A 42 18.76 5.08 -5.30
N PRO A 43 19.98 4.92 -5.83
CA PRO A 43 20.91 6.05 -5.98
C PRO A 43 20.26 7.20 -6.77
N GLY A 44 20.22 8.39 -6.16
CA GLY A 44 19.62 9.59 -6.76
C GLY A 44 18.11 9.69 -6.63
N SER A 45 17.45 8.81 -5.87
CA SER A 45 16.07 8.95 -5.44
C SER A 45 15.97 9.94 -4.27
N ASP A 46 14.90 10.74 -4.25
CA ASP A 46 14.54 11.61 -3.11
C ASP A 46 13.68 10.87 -2.07
N ASP A 47 13.57 9.53 -2.17
CA ASP A 47 12.79 8.72 -1.25
C ASP A 47 13.40 8.77 0.16
N GLU A 48 12.55 8.94 1.17
CA GLU A 48 12.96 8.89 2.56
C GLU A 48 13.26 7.45 2.99
N VAL A 49 14.28 7.26 3.83
CA VAL A 49 14.63 5.96 4.39
C VAL A 49 13.62 5.57 5.44
N THR A 50 12.98 4.43 5.24
CA THR A 50 12.02 3.84 6.17
C THR A 50 12.70 2.83 7.08
N PHE A 51 12.43 2.88 8.37
CA PHE A 51 12.99 1.97 9.38
C PHE A 51 11.89 1.08 9.95
N TRP A 52 12.25 -0.19 10.24
CA TRP A 52 11.39 -1.11 10.97
C TRP A 52 12.20 -2.00 11.91
N ARG A 53 11.50 -2.72 12.77
CA ARG A 53 12.06 -3.61 13.79
C ARG A 53 11.49 -5.01 13.62
N GLU A 54 12.35 -6.00 13.83
CA GLU A 54 11.98 -7.41 13.78
C GLU A 54 12.44 -8.11 15.06
N TYR A 55 11.53 -8.78 15.73
CA TYR A 55 11.79 -9.56 16.93
C TYR A 55 11.75 -11.04 16.57
N LEU A 56 12.83 -11.77 16.78
CA LEU A 56 12.84 -13.21 16.63
C LEU A 56 12.16 -13.85 17.84
N LEU A 57 11.09 -14.56 17.59
CA LEU A 57 10.30 -15.29 18.56
C LEU A 57 10.64 -16.77 18.49
N TYR A 58 10.82 -17.40 19.65
CA TYR A 58 11.05 -18.84 19.78
C TYR A 58 9.90 -19.52 20.53
N HIS A 59 9.47 -20.66 20.03
CA HIS A 59 8.54 -21.56 20.70
C HIS A 59 9.07 -22.98 20.67
N ARG A 60 9.17 -23.65 21.83
CA ARG A 60 9.81 -24.94 21.99
C ARG A 60 9.37 -26.03 20.99
N GLN A 61 8.09 -26.08 20.66
CA GLN A 61 7.51 -27.12 19.77
C GLN A 61 7.29 -26.64 18.33
N ARG A 62 7.28 -25.30 18.08
CA ARG A 62 6.89 -24.73 16.79
C ARG A 62 8.05 -24.00 16.10
N GLY A 63 9.23 -23.95 16.72
CA GLY A 63 10.40 -23.27 16.19
C GLY A 63 10.26 -21.75 16.25
N PHE A 64 10.54 -21.08 15.17
CA PHE A 64 10.70 -19.63 15.12
C PHE A 64 9.57 -18.91 14.37
N ALA A 65 9.33 -17.68 14.76
CA ALA A 65 8.48 -16.70 14.10
C ALA A 65 9.11 -15.32 14.24
N PHE A 66 8.62 -14.35 13.49
CA PHE A 66 9.01 -12.94 13.63
C PHE A 66 7.80 -12.10 14.02
N LEU A 67 7.98 -11.23 15.01
CA LEU A 67 7.09 -10.12 15.25
C LEU A 67 7.73 -8.90 14.60
N VAL A 68 7.02 -8.27 13.66
CA VAL A 68 7.51 -7.13 12.87
C VAL A 68 6.76 -5.89 13.30
N ASP A 69 7.50 -4.84 13.55
CA ASP A 69 7.05 -3.50 13.89
C ASP A 69 7.47 -2.54 12.76
N ALA A 70 6.55 -2.20 11.88
CA ALA A 70 6.75 -1.31 10.74
C ALA A 70 5.81 -0.11 10.80
N GLU A 71 5.98 0.85 9.90
CA GLU A 71 5.12 2.04 9.83
C GLU A 71 3.63 1.70 9.63
N ASP A 72 3.34 0.64 8.87
CA ASP A 72 1.98 0.16 8.61
C ASP A 72 1.40 -0.71 9.74
N GLY A 73 2.10 -0.85 10.85
CA GLY A 73 1.67 -1.52 12.07
C GLY A 73 2.44 -2.79 12.39
N TRP A 74 1.87 -3.56 13.31
CA TRP A 74 2.43 -4.81 13.77
C TRP A 74 1.98 -5.99 12.92
N SER A 75 2.87 -6.95 12.74
CA SER A 75 2.53 -8.23 12.12
C SER A 75 3.32 -9.38 12.75
N VAL A 76 2.79 -10.59 12.66
CA VAL A 76 3.53 -11.81 13.01
C VAL A 76 3.64 -12.68 11.77
N VAL A 77 4.86 -13.11 11.45
CA VAL A 77 5.16 -13.90 10.26
C VAL A 77 6.02 -15.11 10.60
N ARG A 78 5.92 -16.16 9.78
CA ARG A 78 6.76 -17.36 9.88
C ARG A 78 7.26 -17.79 8.51
N PRO A 79 8.48 -18.31 8.44
CA PRO A 79 8.95 -19.00 7.24
C PRO A 79 8.01 -20.16 6.85
N ILE A 80 7.79 -20.31 5.57
CA ILE A 80 6.99 -21.38 4.99
C ILE A 80 7.84 -22.25 4.07
N THR A 81 7.46 -23.52 3.95
CA THR A 81 8.00 -24.43 2.93
C THR A 81 7.23 -24.27 1.62
N GLY A 82 7.97 -24.29 0.51
CA GLY A 82 7.40 -24.16 -0.82
C GLY A 82 7.39 -22.73 -1.34
N VAL A 83 7.13 -22.60 -2.64
CA VAL A 83 7.13 -21.35 -3.37
C VAL A 83 5.70 -21.03 -3.83
N PRO A 84 5.18 -19.83 -3.52
CA PRO A 84 3.88 -19.40 -4.04
C PRO A 84 3.84 -19.38 -5.57
N ALA A 85 2.71 -19.72 -6.16
CA ALA A 85 2.53 -19.68 -7.60
C ALA A 85 2.46 -18.23 -8.10
N LYS A 86 3.25 -17.90 -9.12
CA LYS A 86 3.25 -16.56 -9.74
C LYS A 86 1.92 -16.27 -10.42
N ARG A 87 1.48 -15.04 -10.37
CA ARG A 87 0.31 -14.48 -11.03
C ARG A 87 0.72 -13.28 -11.89
N ALA A 88 -0.20 -12.85 -12.76
CA ALA A 88 -0.01 -11.61 -13.51
C ALA A 88 0.19 -10.39 -12.60
N ARG A 89 0.86 -9.37 -13.12
CA ARG A 89 1.15 -8.10 -12.44
C ARG A 89 1.94 -8.26 -11.13
N GLY A 90 2.84 -9.24 -11.07
CA GLY A 90 3.72 -9.45 -9.91
C GLY A 90 3.06 -10.07 -8.69
N GLY A 91 1.77 -10.38 -8.73
CA GLY A 91 1.08 -11.06 -7.63
C GLY A 91 1.45 -12.54 -7.51
N VAL A 92 1.04 -13.16 -6.40
CA VAL A 92 1.25 -14.59 -6.14
C VAL A 92 -0.01 -15.23 -5.55
N LEU A 93 -0.09 -16.57 -5.65
CA LEU A 93 -1.14 -17.41 -5.08
C LEU A 93 -0.50 -18.37 -4.09
N LEU A 94 -1.00 -18.41 -2.86
CA LEU A 94 -0.60 -19.35 -1.83
C LEU A 94 -1.82 -19.91 -1.13
N ARG A 95 -2.03 -21.25 -1.17
CA ARG A 95 -3.17 -21.94 -0.51
C ARG A 95 -4.51 -21.26 -0.81
N ASP A 96 -4.80 -21.02 -2.11
CA ASP A 96 -6.01 -20.38 -2.61
C ASP A 96 -6.21 -18.89 -2.23
N ILE A 97 -5.29 -18.31 -1.48
CA ILE A 97 -5.26 -16.88 -1.18
C ILE A 97 -4.45 -16.16 -2.24
N LYS A 98 -5.06 -15.17 -2.87
CA LYS A 98 -4.42 -14.26 -3.80
C LYS A 98 -3.73 -13.15 -3.03
N TYR A 99 -2.48 -12.89 -3.37
CA TYR A 99 -1.67 -11.82 -2.80
C TYR A 99 -1.24 -10.85 -3.89
N ARG A 100 -1.34 -9.57 -3.61
CA ARG A 100 -0.87 -8.47 -4.44
C ARG A 100 0.49 -8.00 -3.93
N LEU A 101 1.45 -7.80 -4.84
CA LEU A 101 2.71 -7.15 -4.53
C LEU A 101 2.42 -5.71 -4.06
N THR A 102 2.99 -5.33 -2.92
CA THR A 102 2.85 -3.99 -2.34
C THR A 102 4.16 -3.22 -2.47
N TYR A 103 5.26 -3.85 -2.05
CA TYR A 103 6.60 -3.24 -2.08
C TYR A 103 7.63 -4.23 -2.60
N SER A 104 8.66 -3.69 -3.26
CA SER A 104 9.88 -4.44 -3.59
C SER A 104 11.05 -3.49 -3.42
N TYR A 105 11.96 -3.81 -2.52
CA TYR A 105 13.02 -2.92 -2.07
C TYR A 105 14.24 -3.72 -1.61
N GLN A 106 15.38 -3.04 -1.48
CA GLN A 106 16.56 -3.59 -0.83
C GLN A 106 16.51 -3.21 0.66
N ALA A 107 16.48 -4.21 1.53
CA ALA A 107 16.56 -4.05 2.97
C ALA A 107 18.01 -4.10 3.43
N GLN A 108 18.37 -3.26 4.41
CA GLN A 108 19.67 -3.32 5.09
C GLN A 108 19.47 -3.50 6.60
N THR A 109 20.16 -4.47 7.19
CA THR A 109 20.21 -4.63 8.64
C THR A 109 21.13 -3.58 9.24
N THR A 110 20.60 -2.75 10.15
CA THR A 110 21.33 -1.65 10.80
C THR A 110 21.80 -2.02 12.21
N HIS A 111 21.03 -2.85 12.93
CA HIS A 111 21.34 -3.27 14.29
C HIS A 111 20.94 -4.72 14.52
N VAL A 112 21.70 -5.43 15.36
CA VAL A 112 21.47 -6.84 15.73
C VAL A 112 21.70 -7.01 17.21
N LEU A 113 20.75 -7.62 17.92
CA LEU A 113 20.83 -7.90 19.34
C LEU A 113 20.24 -9.29 19.65
N GLY A 114 20.86 -10.06 20.54
CA GLY A 114 20.37 -11.37 20.96
C GLY A 114 20.85 -12.52 20.10
N GLU A 115 20.09 -13.61 20.05
CA GLU A 115 20.47 -14.87 19.41
C GLU A 115 19.60 -15.16 18.17
N PHE A 116 20.26 -15.68 17.12
CA PHE A 116 19.64 -16.07 15.86
C PHE A 116 20.07 -17.49 15.48
N TYR A 117 19.17 -18.23 14.86
CA TYR A 117 19.45 -19.58 14.36
C TYR A 117 20.22 -19.59 13.02
N TRP A 118 20.47 -18.42 12.44
CA TRP A 118 21.32 -18.23 11.27
C TRP A 118 22.32 -17.09 11.52
N ARG A 119 23.30 -16.96 10.65
CA ARG A 119 24.29 -15.89 10.76
C ARG A 119 23.74 -14.59 10.20
N VAL A 120 23.48 -13.63 11.06
CA VAL A 120 23.05 -12.27 10.69
C VAL A 120 24.16 -11.26 11.02
N LYS A 121 24.29 -10.20 10.22
CA LYS A 121 25.28 -9.16 10.41
C LYS A 121 24.69 -7.79 10.16
N ALA A 122 25.09 -6.79 10.93
CA ALA A 122 24.87 -5.40 10.60
C ALA A 122 25.52 -5.07 9.23
N GLY A 123 24.84 -4.28 8.41
CA GLY A 123 25.24 -3.97 7.03
C GLY A 123 24.86 -5.02 5.99
N GLN A 124 24.30 -6.17 6.38
CA GLN A 124 23.76 -7.16 5.45
C GLN A 124 22.62 -6.55 4.64
N ARG A 125 22.59 -6.84 3.33
CA ARG A 125 21.57 -6.37 2.40
C ARG A 125 20.86 -7.54 1.75
N ASP A 126 19.55 -7.47 1.71
CA ASP A 126 18.66 -8.49 1.16
C ASP A 126 17.63 -7.84 0.25
N GLN A 127 17.23 -8.54 -0.84
CA GLN A 127 16.14 -8.09 -1.68
C GLN A 127 14.83 -8.59 -1.10
N VAL A 128 13.91 -7.70 -0.79
CA VAL A 128 12.62 -8.01 -0.18
C VAL A 128 11.48 -7.65 -1.13
N SER A 129 10.44 -8.49 -1.13
CA SER A 129 9.18 -8.23 -1.81
C SER A 129 8.03 -8.57 -0.87
N ASP A 130 7.20 -7.58 -0.55
CA ASP A 130 6.10 -7.70 0.37
C ASP A 130 4.75 -7.70 -0.34
N TYR A 131 3.88 -8.56 0.15
CA TYR A 131 2.57 -8.81 -0.45
C TYR A 131 1.48 -8.76 0.60
N VAL A 132 0.31 -8.28 0.19
CA VAL A 132 -0.91 -8.22 1.01
C VAL A 132 -1.98 -9.08 0.37
N GLY A 133 -2.70 -9.85 1.18
CA GLY A 133 -3.82 -10.66 0.73
C GLY A 133 -4.94 -9.80 0.13
N GLU A 134 -5.57 -10.30 -0.95
CA GLU A 134 -6.65 -9.60 -1.64
C GLU A 134 -8.02 -9.88 -0.97
N GLY A 135 -8.95 -8.93 -1.11
CA GLY A 135 -10.34 -9.06 -0.66
C GLY A 135 -10.44 -9.22 0.86
N THR A 136 -11.13 -10.25 1.32
CA THR A 136 -11.32 -10.54 2.75
C THR A 136 -10.04 -10.95 3.48
N HIS A 137 -8.96 -11.21 2.73
CA HIS A 137 -7.65 -11.61 3.26
C HIS A 137 -6.66 -10.44 3.44
N HIS A 138 -7.12 -9.20 3.43
CA HIS A 138 -6.28 -7.99 3.56
C HIS A 138 -5.41 -7.95 4.83
N HIS A 139 -5.77 -8.70 5.88
CA HIS A 139 -4.99 -8.87 7.09
C HIS A 139 -3.81 -9.86 6.93
N ARG A 140 -3.78 -10.63 5.84
CA ARG A 140 -2.69 -11.57 5.56
C ARG A 140 -1.49 -10.85 4.96
N ARG A 141 -0.31 -11.28 5.41
CA ARG A 141 0.99 -10.82 4.93
C ARG A 141 1.76 -11.98 4.35
N LEU A 142 2.50 -11.71 3.29
CA LEU A 142 3.43 -12.65 2.70
C LEU A 142 4.66 -11.85 2.28
N SER A 143 5.85 -12.35 2.59
CA SER A 143 7.11 -11.73 2.22
C SER A 143 8.02 -12.74 1.54
N CYS A 144 8.79 -12.26 0.58
CA CYS A 144 9.84 -12.99 -0.10
C CYS A 144 11.16 -12.26 0.13
N GLU A 145 12.11 -12.90 0.77
CA GLU A 145 13.45 -12.36 0.99
C GLU A 145 14.48 -13.19 0.23
N ALA A 146 15.31 -12.52 -0.57
CA ALA A 146 16.43 -13.13 -1.28
C ALA A 146 17.74 -12.62 -0.67
N SER A 147 18.50 -13.53 -0.08
CA SER A 147 19.75 -13.27 0.63
C SER A 147 20.80 -14.31 0.26
N GLY A 148 21.99 -13.85 -0.21
CA GLY A 148 23.14 -14.74 -0.44
C GLY A 148 22.89 -15.92 -1.39
N GLY A 149 21.88 -15.83 -2.27
CA GLY A 149 21.47 -16.92 -3.17
C GLY A 149 20.34 -17.81 -2.63
N GLU A 150 19.89 -17.59 -1.41
CA GLU A 150 18.72 -18.25 -0.83
C GLU A 150 17.48 -17.38 -0.97
N ILE A 151 16.33 -18.04 -1.14
CA ILE A 151 15.02 -17.37 -1.17
C ILE A 151 14.16 -17.95 -0.07
N THR A 152 13.74 -17.08 0.85
CA THR A 152 12.86 -17.43 1.96
C THR A 152 11.51 -16.77 1.77
N TRP A 153 10.44 -17.56 1.86
CA TRP A 153 9.09 -17.07 1.92
C TRP A 153 8.56 -17.14 3.35
N SER A 154 7.94 -16.06 3.79
CA SER A 154 7.31 -15.96 5.11
C SER A 154 5.87 -15.55 4.98
N GLN A 155 4.97 -16.24 5.69
CA GLN A 155 3.53 -15.94 5.73
C GLN A 155 3.12 -15.52 7.13
N GLY A 156 2.18 -14.57 7.22
CA GLY A 156 1.69 -14.09 8.49
C GLY A 156 0.41 -13.28 8.41
N GLN A 157 0.20 -12.50 9.46
CA GLN A 157 -0.97 -11.64 9.59
C GLN A 157 -0.63 -10.39 10.40
N THR A 158 -1.42 -9.34 10.20
CA THR A 158 -1.35 -8.13 11.02
C THR A 158 -1.83 -8.39 12.44
N LEU A 159 -1.29 -7.62 13.37
CA LEU A 159 -1.69 -7.52 14.76
C LEU A 159 -1.98 -6.06 15.09
N THR A 160 -2.86 -5.83 16.05
CA THR A 160 -3.02 -4.51 16.64
C THR A 160 -1.96 -4.26 17.73
N ALA A 161 -1.67 -2.99 18.00
CA ALA A 161 -0.80 -2.61 19.12
C ALA A 161 -1.30 -3.20 20.45
N ASP A 162 -2.60 -3.15 20.69
CA ASP A 162 -3.24 -3.71 21.90
C ASP A 162 -3.05 -5.23 22.01
N GLU A 163 -3.11 -5.98 20.90
CA GLU A 163 -2.84 -7.42 20.90
C GLU A 163 -1.39 -7.72 21.30
N VAL A 164 -0.43 -6.96 20.75
CA VAL A 164 0.99 -7.11 21.09
C VAL A 164 1.24 -6.75 22.57
N MET A 165 0.75 -5.61 23.02
CA MET A 165 0.90 -5.18 24.41
C MET A 165 0.30 -6.18 25.39
N LYS A 166 -0.90 -6.67 25.12
CA LYS A 166 -1.58 -7.68 25.94
C LYS A 166 -0.81 -9.00 25.95
N ALA A 167 -0.30 -9.41 24.78
CA ALA A 167 0.44 -10.67 24.66
C ALA A 167 1.69 -10.68 25.52
N PHE A 168 2.43 -9.58 25.58
CA PHE A 168 3.69 -9.46 26.32
C PHE A 168 3.56 -8.82 27.71
N GLY A 169 2.34 -8.53 28.16
CA GLY A 169 2.09 -7.97 29.49
C GLY A 169 2.66 -6.56 29.68
N LEU A 170 2.71 -5.77 28.60
CA LEU A 170 3.28 -4.43 28.61
C LEU A 170 2.30 -3.43 29.22
N THR A 171 2.83 -2.42 29.92
CA THR A 171 2.00 -1.45 30.64
C THR A 171 1.44 -0.37 29.72
N ASP A 172 0.32 0.26 30.12
CA ASP A 172 -0.31 1.35 29.37
C ASP A 172 0.61 2.55 29.11
N ARG A 173 1.66 2.75 29.91
CA ARG A 173 2.65 3.82 29.69
C ARG A 173 3.44 3.65 28.38
N ALA A 174 3.55 2.44 27.86
CA ALA A 174 4.21 2.16 26.61
C ALA A 174 3.27 2.29 25.39
N LYS A 175 1.97 2.50 25.58
CA LYS A 175 0.96 2.44 24.50
C LYS A 175 1.28 3.36 23.34
N ALA A 176 1.62 4.62 23.59
CA ALA A 176 1.99 5.57 22.54
C ALA A 176 3.19 5.11 21.69
N SER A 177 4.10 4.32 22.26
CA SER A 177 5.25 3.76 21.54
C SER A 177 4.88 2.57 20.65
N PHE A 178 3.72 1.94 20.86
CA PHE A 178 3.21 0.82 20.07
C PHE A 178 2.21 1.23 19.00
N GLU A 179 1.57 2.38 19.15
CA GLU A 179 0.66 2.93 18.15
C GLU A 179 1.46 3.42 16.95
N ARG A 180 0.91 3.25 15.76
CA ARG A 180 1.47 3.72 14.51
C ARG A 180 0.51 4.69 13.86
N ASP A 181 1.02 5.82 13.38
CA ASP A 181 0.24 6.90 12.79
C ASP A 181 -0.28 6.53 11.40
N VAL A 182 0.39 5.62 10.71
CA VAL A 182 0.02 5.18 9.37
C VAL A 182 -1.00 4.06 9.46
N LYS A 183 -2.21 4.30 8.95
CA LYS A 183 -3.20 3.24 8.80
C LYS A 183 -2.70 2.22 7.79
N PRO A 184 -2.88 0.90 8.04
CA PRO A 184 -2.50 -0.14 7.08
C PRO A 184 -3.07 0.16 5.70
N LEU A 185 -2.29 -0.05 4.64
CA LEU A 185 -2.69 0.15 3.24
C LEU A 185 -4.02 -0.54 2.86
N SER A 186 -4.42 -1.57 3.60
CA SER A 186 -5.71 -2.23 3.49
C SER A 186 -6.90 -1.32 3.80
N SER A 187 -6.72 -0.27 4.61
CA SER A 187 -7.79 0.69 4.93
C SER A 187 -7.93 1.81 3.90
N LEU A 188 -6.90 2.05 3.08
CA LEU A 188 -6.92 3.05 2.00
C LEU A 188 -7.73 2.58 0.79
N SER A 189 -7.78 1.26 0.51
CA SER A 189 -8.60 0.72 -0.58
C SER A 189 -10.11 0.84 -0.32
N ASP A 190 -10.54 0.80 0.94
CA ASP A 190 -11.94 1.00 1.31
C ASP A 190 -12.36 2.48 1.27
N LEU A 191 -11.44 3.39 1.55
CA LEU A 191 -11.70 4.84 1.45
C LEU A 191 -11.78 5.28 -0.02
N GLY A 192 -10.94 4.70 -0.90
CA GLY A 192 -10.91 5.01 -2.34
C GLY A 192 -12.21 4.68 -3.06
N SER A 193 -12.92 3.61 -2.66
CA SER A 193 -14.17 3.22 -3.31
C SER A 193 -15.35 4.13 -2.91
N ARG A 194 -15.40 4.61 -1.67
CA ARG A 194 -16.47 5.50 -1.20
C ARG A 194 -16.24 6.96 -1.61
N VAL A 195 -15.02 7.46 -1.53
CA VAL A 195 -14.66 8.82 -1.97
C VAL A 195 -14.76 8.93 -3.49
N GLY A 196 -14.34 7.90 -4.24
CA GLY A 196 -14.46 7.86 -5.69
C GLY A 196 -15.91 8.04 -6.18
N VAL A 197 -16.88 7.34 -5.57
CA VAL A 197 -18.29 7.47 -5.94
C VAL A 197 -18.83 8.88 -5.69
N TRP A 198 -18.52 9.50 -4.58
CA TRP A 198 -18.97 10.88 -4.28
C TRP A 198 -18.28 11.93 -5.15
N VAL A 199 -17.01 11.73 -5.52
CA VAL A 199 -16.29 12.60 -6.46
C VAL A 199 -16.88 12.45 -7.86
N TYR A 200 -17.16 11.24 -8.34
CA TYR A 200 -17.82 11.02 -9.64
C TYR A 200 -19.24 11.62 -9.67
N LEU A 201 -20.02 11.47 -8.60
CA LEU A 201 -21.35 12.08 -8.50
C LEU A 201 -21.26 13.61 -8.47
N GLY A 202 -20.26 14.18 -7.79
CA GLY A 202 -20.00 15.62 -7.78
C GLY A 202 -19.62 16.16 -9.16
N ILE A 203 -18.72 15.47 -9.86
CA ILE A 203 -18.33 15.84 -11.24
C ILE A 203 -19.52 15.71 -12.20
N ALA A 204 -20.29 14.62 -12.11
CA ALA A 204 -21.48 14.42 -12.93
C ALA A 204 -22.52 15.53 -12.69
N LEU A 205 -22.74 15.93 -11.45
CA LEU A 205 -23.64 17.04 -11.10
C LEU A 205 -23.16 18.37 -11.70
N VAL A 206 -21.85 18.66 -11.60
CA VAL A 206 -21.25 19.87 -12.18
C VAL A 206 -21.39 19.87 -13.70
N VAL A 207 -21.13 18.74 -14.37
CA VAL A 207 -21.29 18.62 -15.83
C VAL A 207 -22.76 18.84 -16.25
N VAL A 208 -23.72 18.27 -15.50
CA VAL A 208 -25.15 18.49 -15.75
C VAL A 208 -25.53 19.94 -15.55
N LEU A 209 -25.04 20.61 -14.50
CA LEU A 209 -25.29 22.02 -14.26
C LEU A 209 -24.68 22.92 -15.36
N PHE A 210 -23.49 22.59 -15.87
CA PHE A 210 -22.89 23.26 -17.01
C PHE A 210 -23.66 23.02 -18.30
N ALA A 211 -24.13 21.77 -18.54
CA ALA A 211 -24.95 21.46 -19.70
C ALA A 211 -26.30 22.19 -19.67
N LEU A 212 -26.93 22.31 -18.50
CA LEU A 212 -28.16 23.07 -18.33
C LEU A 212 -27.98 24.59 -18.56
N LYS A 213 -26.80 25.14 -18.18
CA LYS A 213 -26.45 26.55 -18.47
C LYS A 213 -26.08 26.80 -19.94
N ALA A 214 -25.55 25.79 -20.62
CA ALA A 214 -25.23 25.89 -22.06
C ALA A 214 -26.49 25.83 -22.97
N CYS A 215 -27.66 25.56 -22.40
CA CYS A 215 -28.94 25.58 -23.09
C CYS A 215 -29.69 26.93 -22.94
N ASP A 216 -29.08 27.92 -22.27
CA ASP A 216 -29.59 29.29 -22.36
C ASP A 216 -29.26 29.81 -23.77
N ASP A 217 -30.28 29.94 -24.60
CA ASP A 217 -30.14 30.40 -25.98
C ASP A 217 -29.54 31.81 -25.98
N ASP A 218 -28.44 32.01 -26.73
CA ASP A 218 -27.79 33.30 -26.96
C ASP A 218 -28.79 34.36 -27.47
N CYS A 219 -29.95 33.94 -27.96
CA CYS A 219 -31.03 34.80 -28.42
C CYS A 219 -31.83 35.48 -27.30
N ASP A 220 -31.76 35.00 -26.06
CA ASP A 220 -32.47 35.66 -24.94
C ASP A 220 -31.88 37.04 -24.62
N GLN A 221 -30.57 37.21 -24.75
CA GLN A 221 -29.93 38.52 -24.60
C GLN A 221 -30.34 39.51 -25.72
N VAL A 222 -30.55 39.00 -26.93
CA VAL A 222 -31.00 39.80 -28.05
C VAL A 222 -32.47 40.21 -27.86
N ARG A 223 -33.32 39.30 -27.35
CA ARG A 223 -34.71 39.56 -26.99
C ARG A 223 -34.84 40.67 -25.94
N ASP A 224 -34.04 40.59 -24.88
CA ASP A 224 -34.09 41.54 -23.75
C ASP A 224 -33.57 42.93 -24.14
N ARG A 225 -32.70 43.03 -25.15
CA ARG A 225 -32.12 44.28 -25.61
C ARG A 225 -32.91 44.96 -26.71
N PHE A 226 -33.57 44.21 -27.59
CA PHE A 226 -34.23 44.73 -28.79
C PHE A 226 -35.72 44.41 -28.87
N GLY A 227 -36.22 43.60 -27.95
CA GLY A 227 -37.63 43.19 -27.91
C GLY A 227 -37.95 41.99 -28.81
N GLN A 228 -39.04 41.29 -28.47
CA GLN A 228 -39.46 40.04 -29.13
C GLN A 228 -39.86 40.22 -30.59
N ALA A 229 -40.25 41.44 -31.00
CA ALA A 229 -40.69 41.76 -32.36
C ALA A 229 -39.54 42.30 -33.24
N SER A 230 -38.31 42.39 -32.73
CA SER A 230 -37.18 42.92 -33.48
C SER A 230 -36.67 41.95 -34.56
N VAL A 231 -36.16 42.51 -35.64
CA VAL A 231 -35.60 41.76 -36.77
C VAL A 231 -34.37 40.98 -36.30
N GLU A 232 -33.61 41.56 -35.38
CA GLU A 232 -32.41 40.97 -34.79
C GLU A 232 -32.76 39.71 -33.97
N TYR A 233 -33.84 39.70 -33.20
CA TYR A 233 -34.30 38.53 -32.46
C TYR A 233 -34.80 37.42 -33.39
N GLN A 234 -35.55 37.78 -34.44
CA GLN A 234 -36.03 36.81 -35.43
C GLN A 234 -34.89 36.22 -36.24
N GLN A 235 -33.86 36.99 -36.54
CA GLN A 235 -32.67 36.54 -37.24
C GLN A 235 -31.78 35.60 -36.37
N CYS A 236 -31.63 35.90 -35.09
CA CYS A 236 -30.95 35.03 -34.13
C CYS A 236 -31.66 33.66 -34.03
N ARG A 237 -33.00 33.66 -33.91
CA ARG A 237 -33.78 32.44 -33.79
C ARG A 237 -33.81 31.59 -35.07
N SER A 238 -33.72 32.23 -36.26
CA SER A 238 -33.62 31.51 -37.53
C SER A 238 -32.23 30.92 -37.79
N SER A 239 -31.17 31.48 -37.20
CA SER A 239 -29.80 30.98 -37.34
C SER A 239 -29.43 29.90 -36.31
N SER A 240 -30.12 29.81 -35.17
CA SER A 240 -29.91 28.74 -34.17
C SER A 240 -30.60 27.41 -34.51
N GLY A 241 -31.43 27.36 -35.57
CA GLY A 241 -32.14 26.17 -36.03
C GLY A 241 -31.46 25.32 -37.11
N GLY A 242 -30.15 25.43 -37.30
CA GLY A 242 -29.37 24.78 -38.36
C GLY A 242 -28.56 23.58 -37.88
N SER A 243 -29.19 22.42 -37.85
CA SER A 243 -28.70 21.11 -38.30
C SER A 243 -27.22 20.75 -38.10
N SER A 244 -27.00 19.78 -37.22
CA SER A 244 -25.86 18.87 -37.17
C SER A 244 -25.56 18.26 -38.55
N GLY A 245 -24.45 18.65 -39.15
CA GLY A 245 -23.86 18.03 -40.31
C GLY A 245 -22.56 17.33 -39.91
N TYR A 246 -22.63 16.02 -39.74
CA TYR A 246 -21.43 15.15 -39.70
C TYR A 246 -20.69 15.32 -41.02
N ARG A 247 -19.45 15.73 -40.98
CA ARG A 247 -18.48 15.43 -42.03
C ARG A 247 -17.19 14.90 -41.40
N GLY A 248 -17.00 13.60 -41.64
CA GLY A 248 -15.72 12.91 -41.42
C GLY A 248 -14.62 13.56 -42.24
N GLY A 249 -13.47 13.67 -41.63
CA GLY A 249 -12.20 14.00 -42.24
C GLY A 249 -11.17 13.01 -41.74
N SER A 250 -10.94 11.97 -42.53
CA SER A 250 -9.84 11.06 -42.49
C SER A 250 -8.54 11.79 -42.86
N TYR A 251 -7.53 11.74 -42.03
CA TYR A 251 -6.12 11.85 -42.39
C TYR A 251 -5.39 11.11 -41.27
N GLY A 252 -4.73 10.03 -41.55
CA GLY A 252 -3.59 9.90 -42.40
C GLY A 252 -2.51 9.40 -41.50
N GLY A 253 -2.21 8.10 -41.63
CA GLY A 253 -1.18 7.38 -40.94
C GLY A 253 0.21 7.92 -41.24
N PHE A 254 1.11 7.65 -40.31
CA PHE A 254 2.51 7.47 -40.63
C PHE A 254 3.04 6.25 -39.89
N ASN A 255 3.39 5.34 -40.75
CA ASN A 255 4.28 4.23 -40.60
C ASN A 255 5.69 4.67 -40.23
N SER A 256 6.38 3.68 -39.79
CA SER A 256 7.78 3.33 -39.94
C SER A 256 8.49 3.37 -38.58
N GLY A 257 9.02 2.27 -38.22
CA GLY A 257 10.04 1.46 -38.88
C GLY A 257 11.27 1.65 -38.03
N GLY A 258 11.65 0.62 -37.35
CA GLY A 258 12.68 -0.27 -37.78
C GLY A 258 14.06 0.14 -37.31
N PHE A 259 14.71 -0.90 -36.84
CA PHE A 259 16.14 -1.25 -36.90
C PHE A 259 16.94 -1.13 -35.61
N HIS A 260 17.27 -2.32 -35.12
CA HIS A 260 18.63 -2.90 -35.02
C HIS A 260 19.68 -2.15 -34.20
N LYS A 261 20.13 -2.63 -33.11
CA LYS A 261 21.15 -3.65 -32.87
C LYS A 261 21.17 -4.01 -31.39
#